data_29b4cc24d1f82539251029107b5c25cf
#
_entry.id   29b4cc24d1f82539251029107b5c25cf
#
_cell.length_a   1.000
_cell.length_b   1.000
_cell.length_c   1.000
_cell.angle_alpha   90.00
_cell.angle_beta   90.00
_cell.angle_gamma   90.00
#
_symmetry.space_group_name_H-M   'P 1'
#
loop_
_entity.id
_entity.type
_entity.pdbx_description
1 polymer ?
#
loop_
_entity_poly.entity_id
_entity_poly.type
_entity_poly.pdbx_seq_one_letter_code
_entity_poly.pdbx_strand_id
1 'polypeptide(L)'
;HNWPAMKPGTVGINTGPMMAAADRITIEITGRGGHGAHAYQTVDVVLVAAHIITAAQSIVSRNVRPIESAVVSLCAIQAGDLGAFSVLPGTATLVGTVRTFDPAVQELVEQRLKELCSAIALGFGATATLHYERMYPATINTESEAVFAADVAESLVGADHVVRDLEPSMGAEDFSFMLQTKPGAYLRLGQGTGASGSALHNSRYDFNDEILPLGSALHASLIEQAMPLPMP
;
A
#
# COMPACT_ATOMS: atom_id res chain seq x y z
N HIS A 1 -7.63 -5.29 -14.02
CA HIS A 1 -7.58 -6.32 -12.99
C HIS A 1 -8.99 -6.84 -12.67
N ASN A 2 -9.16 -8.15 -12.46
CA ASN A 2 -10.38 -8.72 -11.95
C ASN A 2 -10.54 -8.42 -10.44
N TRP A 3 -11.78 -8.19 -9.99
CA TRP A 3 -11.99 -7.75 -8.60
C TRP A 3 -13.13 -8.54 -7.91
N PRO A 4 -12.82 -9.42 -6.95
CA PRO A 4 -13.82 -10.28 -6.30
C PRO A 4 -14.89 -9.52 -5.51
N ALA A 5 -14.53 -8.38 -4.90
CA ALA A 5 -15.47 -7.59 -4.10
C ALA A 5 -16.52 -6.83 -4.93
N MET A 6 -16.36 -6.79 -6.27
CA MET A 6 -17.30 -6.14 -7.17
C MET A 6 -18.25 -7.15 -7.81
N LYS A 7 -19.50 -6.71 -8.05
CA LYS A 7 -20.53 -7.52 -8.71
C LYS A 7 -20.05 -7.97 -10.10
N PRO A 8 -20.27 -9.23 -10.50
CA PRO A 8 -19.90 -9.71 -11.83
C PRO A 8 -20.47 -8.84 -12.95
N GLY A 9 -19.65 -8.56 -13.94
CA GLY A 9 -20.03 -7.76 -15.10
C GLY A 9 -20.05 -6.24 -14.86
N THR A 10 -19.60 -5.77 -13.70
CA THR A 10 -19.40 -4.34 -13.45
C THR A 10 -17.95 -3.92 -13.76
N VAL A 11 -17.77 -2.68 -14.20
CA VAL A 11 -16.46 -2.06 -14.40
C VAL A 11 -16.31 -0.90 -13.42
N GLY A 12 -15.22 -0.89 -12.66
CA GLY A 12 -14.91 0.17 -11.71
C GLY A 12 -13.68 0.94 -12.13
N ILE A 13 -13.78 2.27 -12.11
CA ILE A 13 -12.71 3.17 -12.44
C ILE A 13 -12.86 4.47 -11.63
N ASN A 14 -11.75 5.13 -11.38
CA ASN A 14 -11.72 6.44 -10.75
C ASN A 14 -10.77 7.36 -11.53
N THR A 15 -11.04 8.63 -11.58
CA THR A 15 -10.07 9.63 -12.03
C THR A 15 -9.12 9.93 -10.87
N GLY A 16 -7.82 9.71 -11.05
CA GLY A 16 -6.83 9.85 -9.98
C GLY A 16 -6.50 8.53 -9.28
N PRO A 17 -6.29 8.53 -7.94
CA PRO A 17 -5.77 7.36 -7.23
C PRO A 17 -6.69 6.14 -7.31
N MET A 18 -6.10 4.98 -7.64
CA MET A 18 -6.77 3.67 -7.67
C MET A 18 -6.17 2.69 -6.67
N MET A 19 -4.82 2.64 -6.59
CA MET A 19 -4.09 1.78 -5.65
C MET A 19 -2.99 2.60 -4.96
N ALA A 20 -2.72 2.30 -3.69
CA ALA A 20 -1.73 3.02 -2.91
C ALA A 20 -0.30 2.69 -3.35
N ALA A 21 0.63 3.61 -3.06
CA ALA A 21 2.05 3.30 -2.99
C ALA A 21 2.30 2.25 -1.90
N ALA A 22 3.32 1.42 -2.10
CA ALA A 22 3.73 0.44 -1.12
C ALA A 22 5.22 0.59 -0.83
N ASP A 23 5.53 0.84 0.43
CA ASP A 23 6.90 0.97 0.89
C ASP A 23 7.16 -0.02 2.02
N ARG A 24 8.39 -0.49 2.08
CA ARG A 24 8.91 -1.30 3.17
C ARG A 24 9.76 -0.42 4.08
N ILE A 25 9.59 -0.58 5.37
CA ILE A 25 10.43 0.08 6.38
C ILE A 25 11.09 -0.97 7.27
N THR A 26 12.37 -0.76 7.53
CA THR A 26 13.14 -1.53 8.51
C THR A 26 13.85 -0.54 9.44
N ILE A 27 13.67 -0.70 10.74
CA ILE A 27 14.30 0.15 11.75
C ILE A 27 15.23 -0.73 12.55
N GLU A 28 16.52 -0.46 12.47
CA GLU A 28 17.56 -1.13 13.24
C GLU A 28 17.93 -0.29 14.44
N ILE A 29 17.81 -0.86 15.64
CA ILE A 29 18.06 -0.20 16.91
C ILE A 29 19.27 -0.85 17.55
N THR A 30 20.25 -0.05 17.94
CA THR A 30 21.46 -0.50 18.62
C THR A 30 21.62 0.22 19.94
N GLY A 31 21.85 -0.55 21.00
CA GLY A 31 22.08 -0.08 22.35
C GLY A 31 23.19 -0.89 23.01
N ARG A 32 23.02 -1.17 24.32
CA ARG A 32 23.99 -1.99 25.08
C ARG A 32 23.24 -3.00 25.93
N GLY A 33 23.35 -4.27 25.56
CA GLY A 33 22.77 -5.39 26.29
C GLY A 33 23.44 -5.65 27.65
N GLY A 34 22.83 -6.51 28.45
CA GLY A 34 23.35 -6.91 29.74
C GLY A 34 22.36 -7.65 30.60
N HIS A 35 22.67 -7.83 31.87
CA HIS A 35 21.82 -8.55 32.81
C HIS A 35 20.60 -7.71 33.20
N GLY A 36 19.39 -8.25 33.05
CA GLY A 36 18.13 -7.55 33.31
C GLY A 36 18.00 -6.95 34.73
N ALA A 37 18.60 -7.59 35.75
CA ALA A 37 18.65 -7.04 37.11
C ALA A 37 19.57 -5.81 37.25
N HIS A 38 20.44 -5.56 36.28
CA HIS A 38 21.38 -4.44 36.24
C HIS A 38 21.10 -3.51 35.07
N ALA A 39 19.81 -3.26 34.77
CA ALA A 39 19.36 -2.43 33.64
C ALA A 39 20.02 -1.05 33.61
N TYR A 40 20.41 -0.48 34.77
CA TYR A 40 21.13 0.81 34.88
C TYR A 40 22.51 0.82 34.22
N GLN A 41 23.07 -0.37 33.92
CA GLN A 41 24.33 -0.52 33.16
C GLN A 41 24.13 -0.73 31.67
N THR A 42 22.90 -0.75 31.20
CA THR A 42 22.53 -1.09 29.83
C THR A 42 21.90 0.11 29.10
N VAL A 43 21.67 -0.08 27.82
CA VAL A 43 20.77 0.76 26.99
C VAL A 43 19.73 -0.18 26.39
N ASP A 44 18.54 -0.18 26.98
CA ASP A 44 17.49 -1.16 26.70
C ASP A 44 16.79 -0.90 25.35
N VAL A 45 17.18 -1.65 24.33
CA VAL A 45 16.62 -1.53 22.97
C VAL A 45 15.18 -2.04 22.85
N VAL A 46 14.72 -2.91 23.78
CA VAL A 46 13.32 -3.36 23.81
C VAL A 46 12.42 -2.20 24.23
N LEU A 47 12.84 -1.45 25.26
CA LEU A 47 12.14 -0.24 25.69
C LEU A 47 12.13 0.83 24.57
N VAL A 48 13.27 1.05 23.92
CA VAL A 48 13.38 2.00 22.79
C VAL A 48 12.44 1.60 21.65
N ALA A 49 12.40 0.32 21.27
CA ALA A 49 11.53 -0.20 20.23
C ALA A 49 10.05 0.05 20.55
N ALA A 50 9.63 -0.20 21.80
CA ALA A 50 8.25 0.06 22.24
C ALA A 50 7.87 1.55 22.10
N HIS A 51 8.76 2.46 22.47
CA HIS A 51 8.56 3.90 22.30
C HIS A 51 8.49 4.32 20.84
N ILE A 52 9.34 3.78 19.97
CA ILE A 52 9.30 4.04 18.53
C ILE A 52 7.97 3.56 17.93
N ILE A 53 7.53 2.33 18.24
CA ILE A 53 6.27 1.77 17.75
C ILE A 53 5.09 2.67 18.13
N THR A 54 5.02 3.08 19.39
CA THR A 54 3.93 3.93 19.90
C THR A 54 3.96 5.32 19.26
N ALA A 55 5.13 5.95 19.22
CA ALA A 55 5.27 7.30 18.68
C ALA A 55 5.06 7.38 17.17
N ALA A 56 5.42 6.33 16.41
CA ALA A 56 5.20 6.27 14.96
C ALA A 56 3.72 6.45 14.59
N GLN A 57 2.78 6.05 15.46
CA GLN A 57 1.34 6.24 15.25
C GLN A 57 0.94 7.71 15.21
N SER A 58 1.74 8.60 15.83
CA SER A 58 1.49 10.05 15.81
C SER A 58 1.72 10.67 14.43
N ILE A 59 2.46 10.02 13.54
CA ILE A 59 2.74 10.55 12.19
C ILE A 59 1.42 10.66 11.42
N VAL A 60 0.65 9.57 11.34
CA VAL A 60 -0.66 9.61 10.66
C VAL A 60 -1.63 10.50 11.40
N SER A 61 -1.73 10.39 12.72
CA SER A 61 -2.75 11.08 13.49
C SER A 61 -2.46 12.57 13.74
N ARG A 62 -1.22 13.07 13.54
CA ARG A 62 -0.82 14.45 13.89
C ARG A 62 -0.01 15.18 12.82
N ASN A 63 0.54 14.48 11.81
CA ASN A 63 1.32 15.13 10.76
C ASN A 63 0.66 15.05 9.38
N VAL A 64 -0.07 13.96 9.07
CA VAL A 64 -0.85 13.83 7.85
C VAL A 64 -2.16 14.62 7.98
N ARG A 65 -2.56 15.34 6.94
CA ARG A 65 -3.83 16.09 6.93
C ARG A 65 -5.00 15.11 7.04
N PRO A 66 -6.08 15.44 7.78
CA PRO A 66 -7.22 14.52 7.97
C PRO A 66 -7.94 14.08 6.70
N ILE A 67 -7.82 14.85 5.62
CA ILE A 67 -8.40 14.55 4.29
C ILE A 67 -7.48 13.68 3.42
N GLU A 68 -6.27 13.42 3.87
CA GLU A 68 -5.28 12.60 3.18
C GLU A 68 -5.16 11.24 3.85
N SER A 69 -4.93 10.20 3.04
CA SER A 69 -4.84 8.85 3.55
C SER A 69 -3.39 8.39 3.63
N ALA A 70 -3.01 7.85 4.78
CA ALA A 70 -1.74 7.18 4.99
C ALA A 70 -1.89 6.03 5.98
N VAL A 71 -1.10 4.98 5.78
CA VAL A 71 -0.95 3.86 6.72
C VAL A 71 0.53 3.74 7.07
N VAL A 72 0.82 3.67 8.36
CA VAL A 72 2.15 3.33 8.92
C VAL A 72 1.94 2.16 9.86
N SER A 73 2.36 0.96 9.44
CA SER A 73 2.21 -0.25 10.22
C SER A 73 3.57 -0.89 10.47
N LEU A 74 3.96 -1.00 11.74
CA LEU A 74 5.09 -1.82 12.18
C LEU A 74 4.55 -3.22 12.47
N CYS A 75 4.85 -4.17 11.57
CA CYS A 75 4.21 -5.48 11.52
C CYS A 75 4.98 -6.56 12.27
N ALA A 76 6.28 -6.36 12.49
CA ALA A 76 7.14 -7.32 13.16
C ALA A 76 8.19 -6.62 14.04
N ILE A 77 8.53 -7.26 15.13
CA ILE A 77 9.63 -6.89 16.04
C ILE A 77 10.45 -8.13 16.35
N GLN A 78 11.77 -7.99 16.29
CA GLN A 78 12.71 -9.00 16.74
C GLN A 78 13.71 -8.39 17.72
N ALA A 79 13.75 -8.91 18.96
CA ALA A 79 14.69 -8.51 19.98
C ALA A 79 14.86 -9.63 21.02
N GLY A 80 16.09 -9.87 21.44
CA GLY A 80 16.41 -10.86 22.48
C GLY A 80 16.15 -12.32 22.11
N ASP A 81 16.24 -13.16 23.11
CA ASP A 81 16.00 -14.60 23.05
C ASP A 81 15.03 -15.00 24.19
N LEU A 82 13.93 -15.68 23.83
CA LEU A 82 12.92 -16.12 24.79
C LEU A 82 13.47 -17.09 25.85
N GLY A 83 14.52 -17.85 25.51
CA GLY A 83 15.22 -18.74 26.46
C GLY A 83 16.12 -18.00 27.45
N ALA A 84 16.53 -16.76 27.13
CA ALA A 84 17.41 -15.94 27.95
C ALA A 84 16.63 -14.83 28.69
N PHE A 85 15.60 -15.20 29.45
CA PHE A 85 14.61 -14.30 30.07
C PHE A 85 15.17 -13.17 30.97
N SER A 86 16.41 -13.27 31.40
CA SER A 86 17.10 -12.27 32.26
C SER A 86 18.16 -11.47 31.52
N VAL A 87 18.24 -11.56 30.18
CA VAL A 87 19.24 -10.87 29.35
C VAL A 87 18.58 -9.82 28.50
N LEU A 88 18.98 -8.56 28.64
CA LEU A 88 18.61 -7.47 27.75
C LEU A 88 19.46 -7.54 26.47
N PRO A 89 18.85 -7.53 25.27
CA PRO A 89 19.60 -7.58 24.02
C PRO A 89 20.31 -6.25 23.72
N GLY A 90 21.37 -6.31 22.90
CA GLY A 90 22.08 -5.12 22.41
C GLY A 90 21.48 -4.55 21.12
N THR A 91 20.62 -5.30 20.44
CA THR A 91 19.98 -4.89 19.17
C THR A 91 18.51 -5.26 19.12
N ALA A 92 17.73 -4.49 18.38
CA ALA A 92 16.36 -4.81 18.01
C ALA A 92 16.09 -4.37 16.56
N THR A 93 15.20 -5.09 15.88
CA THR A 93 14.78 -4.77 14.51
C THR A 93 13.26 -4.70 14.45
N LEU A 94 12.75 -3.63 13.87
CA LEU A 94 11.34 -3.46 13.53
C LEU A 94 11.19 -3.51 12.00
N VAL A 95 10.14 -4.16 11.51
CA VAL A 95 9.81 -4.20 10.08
C VAL A 95 8.36 -3.84 9.90
N GLY A 96 8.08 -3.05 8.85
CA GLY A 96 6.74 -2.57 8.58
C GLY A 96 6.52 -2.13 7.15
N THR A 97 5.36 -1.51 6.93
CA THR A 97 4.96 -0.96 5.64
C THR A 97 4.35 0.42 5.77
N VAL A 98 4.54 1.23 4.74
CA VAL A 98 3.84 2.51 4.56
C VAL A 98 2.99 2.42 3.30
N ARG A 99 1.78 3.00 3.34
CA ARG A 99 0.87 3.12 2.22
C ARG A 99 0.40 4.56 2.11
N THR A 100 0.46 5.13 0.91
CA THR A 100 0.02 6.51 0.64
C THR A 100 -0.49 6.62 -0.79
N PHE A 101 -1.33 7.62 -1.07
CA PHE A 101 -1.72 7.93 -2.45
C PHE A 101 -0.95 9.12 -3.00
N ASP A 102 -0.64 10.10 -2.16
CA ASP A 102 0.06 11.33 -2.54
C ASP A 102 1.57 11.20 -2.31
N PRO A 103 2.42 11.46 -3.31
CA PRO A 103 3.87 11.45 -3.16
C PRO A 103 4.40 12.43 -2.09
N ALA A 104 3.73 13.57 -1.89
CA ALA A 104 4.13 14.52 -0.85
C ALA A 104 3.83 13.98 0.57
N VAL A 105 2.74 13.23 0.72
CA VAL A 105 2.43 12.51 1.98
C VAL A 105 3.44 11.39 2.22
N GLN A 106 3.84 10.66 1.17
CA GLN A 106 4.87 9.63 1.26
C GLN A 106 6.20 10.21 1.77
N GLU A 107 6.64 11.33 1.18
CA GLU A 107 7.87 12.01 1.59
C GLU A 107 7.80 12.53 3.03
N LEU A 108 6.66 13.14 3.41
CA LEU A 108 6.41 13.57 4.78
C LEU A 108 6.54 12.40 5.77
N VAL A 109 5.90 11.26 5.48
CA VAL A 109 5.93 10.08 6.36
C VAL A 109 7.36 9.54 6.49
N GLU A 110 8.09 9.42 5.38
CA GLU A 110 9.49 8.98 5.39
C GLU A 110 10.36 9.88 6.26
N GLN A 111 10.27 11.20 6.06
CA GLN A 111 11.04 12.19 6.83
C GLN A 111 10.69 12.11 8.33
N ARG A 112 9.40 12.09 8.67
CA ARG A 112 8.95 12.04 10.06
C ARG A 112 9.35 10.75 10.77
N LEU A 113 9.30 9.60 10.09
CA LEU A 113 9.80 8.33 10.64
C LEU A 113 11.29 8.41 10.97
N LYS A 114 12.10 8.95 10.04
CA LYS A 114 13.54 9.10 10.24
C LYS A 114 13.87 9.98 11.43
N GLU A 115 13.25 11.15 11.52
CA GLU A 115 13.44 12.10 12.61
C GLU A 115 13.02 11.50 13.96
N LEU A 116 11.85 10.89 14.01
CA LEU A 116 11.27 10.34 15.22
C LEU A 116 12.08 9.15 15.75
N CYS A 117 12.48 8.21 14.90
CA CYS A 117 13.31 7.08 15.28
C CYS A 117 14.65 7.53 15.88
N SER A 118 15.31 8.48 15.21
CA SER A 118 16.60 9.02 15.65
C SER A 118 16.47 9.76 16.99
N ALA A 119 15.47 10.63 17.13
CA ALA A 119 15.27 11.44 18.33
C ALA A 119 14.91 10.59 19.56
N ILE A 120 14.05 9.58 19.40
CA ILE A 120 13.69 8.66 20.49
C ILE A 120 14.90 7.85 20.91
N ALA A 121 15.61 7.22 19.96
CA ALA A 121 16.77 6.41 20.29
C ALA A 121 17.84 7.23 21.03
N LEU A 122 18.11 8.45 20.55
CA LEU A 122 19.06 9.36 21.21
C LEU A 122 18.63 9.69 22.64
N GLY A 123 17.34 9.95 22.87
CA GLY A 123 16.81 10.24 24.21
C GLY A 123 17.01 9.13 25.23
N PHE A 124 17.16 7.88 24.78
CA PHE A 124 17.46 6.71 25.60
C PHE A 124 18.95 6.30 25.58
N GLY A 125 19.81 7.04 24.86
CA GLY A 125 21.22 6.71 24.72
C GLY A 125 21.50 5.59 23.71
N ALA A 126 20.53 5.25 22.88
CA ALA A 126 20.61 4.30 21.76
C ALA A 126 20.82 5.01 20.43
N THR A 127 21.02 4.21 19.36
CA THR A 127 20.92 4.67 17.99
C THR A 127 19.83 3.90 17.25
N ALA A 128 19.15 4.56 16.31
CA ALA A 128 18.21 3.92 15.41
C ALA A 128 18.46 4.39 13.98
N THR A 129 18.50 3.43 13.04
CA THR A 129 18.63 3.67 11.61
C THR A 129 17.37 3.20 10.90
N LEU A 130 16.77 4.10 10.13
CA LEU A 130 15.64 3.77 9.26
C LEU A 130 16.15 3.45 7.86
N HIS A 131 15.82 2.26 7.37
CA HIS A 131 15.90 1.87 5.97
C HIS A 131 14.51 1.96 5.37
N TYR A 132 14.30 2.90 4.46
CA TYR A 132 13.04 3.14 3.77
C TYR A 132 13.18 2.74 2.31
N GLU A 133 12.44 1.73 1.87
CA GLU A 133 12.46 1.17 0.54
C GLU A 133 11.14 1.46 -0.16
N ARG A 134 11.17 2.33 -1.18
CA ARG A 134 10.01 2.63 -2.03
C ARG A 134 9.88 1.51 -3.06
N MET A 135 8.85 0.66 -2.91
CA MET A 135 8.66 -0.54 -3.75
C MET A 135 7.76 -0.27 -4.94
N TYR A 136 6.60 0.32 -4.71
CA TYR A 136 5.62 0.64 -5.75
C TYR A 136 5.12 2.07 -5.59
N PRO A 137 5.11 2.89 -6.66
CA PRO A 137 4.41 4.17 -6.61
C PRO A 137 2.90 3.97 -6.53
N ALA A 138 2.15 5.01 -6.18
CA ALA A 138 0.70 4.98 -6.26
C ALA A 138 0.23 4.80 -7.72
N THR A 139 -0.79 3.98 -7.92
CA THR A 139 -1.46 3.83 -9.22
C THR A 139 -2.46 4.96 -9.37
N ILE A 140 -2.10 5.97 -10.15
CA ILE A 140 -2.89 7.19 -10.36
C ILE A 140 -3.30 7.25 -11.81
N ASN A 141 -4.60 7.12 -12.07
CA ASN A 141 -5.14 7.24 -13.40
C ASN A 141 -5.03 8.67 -13.93
N THR A 142 -4.67 8.81 -15.18
CA THR A 142 -4.78 10.08 -15.91
C THR A 142 -6.26 10.36 -16.18
N GLU A 143 -6.70 11.57 -15.91
CA GLU A 143 -8.13 11.92 -15.97
C GLU A 143 -8.76 11.65 -17.34
N SER A 144 -8.11 12.11 -18.43
CA SER A 144 -8.62 11.92 -19.81
C SER A 144 -8.77 10.46 -20.19
N GLU A 145 -7.78 9.62 -19.85
CA GLU A 145 -7.76 8.19 -20.13
C GLU A 145 -8.78 7.44 -19.26
N ALA A 146 -8.96 7.88 -18.01
CA ALA A 146 -9.96 7.30 -17.12
C ALA A 146 -11.39 7.60 -17.60
N VAL A 147 -11.66 8.85 -18.02
CA VAL A 147 -12.96 9.23 -18.58
C VAL A 147 -13.23 8.46 -19.87
N PHE A 148 -12.27 8.43 -20.80
CA PHE A 148 -12.39 7.68 -22.05
C PHE A 148 -12.67 6.19 -21.79
N ALA A 149 -11.91 5.56 -20.89
CA ALA A 149 -12.08 4.14 -20.59
C ALA A 149 -13.43 3.85 -19.93
N ALA A 150 -13.93 4.77 -19.08
CA ALA A 150 -15.24 4.66 -18.47
C ALA A 150 -16.37 4.78 -19.53
N ASP A 151 -16.25 5.69 -20.48
CA ASP A 151 -17.24 5.87 -21.57
C ASP A 151 -17.29 4.65 -22.48
N VAL A 152 -16.14 4.07 -22.81
CA VAL A 152 -16.05 2.80 -23.55
C VAL A 152 -16.70 1.66 -22.77
N ALA A 153 -16.40 1.54 -21.48
CA ALA A 153 -17.03 0.53 -20.61
C ALA A 153 -18.56 0.71 -20.58
N GLU A 154 -19.02 1.94 -20.45
CA GLU A 154 -20.46 2.27 -20.44
C GLU A 154 -21.18 1.87 -21.73
N SER A 155 -20.51 2.02 -22.87
CA SER A 155 -21.04 1.57 -24.17
C SER A 155 -21.21 0.05 -24.27
N LEU A 156 -20.42 -0.72 -23.49
CA LEU A 156 -20.45 -2.19 -23.48
C LEU A 156 -21.44 -2.77 -22.45
N VAL A 157 -21.43 -2.23 -21.23
CA VAL A 157 -22.17 -2.84 -20.10
C VAL A 157 -23.36 -1.98 -19.64
N GLY A 158 -23.50 -0.77 -20.16
CA GLY A 158 -24.50 0.23 -19.71
C GLY A 158 -24.06 1.00 -18.47
N ALA A 159 -24.60 2.21 -18.30
CA ALA A 159 -24.23 3.15 -17.24
C ALA A 159 -24.38 2.57 -15.84
N ASP A 160 -25.43 1.78 -15.59
CA ASP A 160 -25.72 1.17 -14.28
C ASP A 160 -24.67 0.13 -13.85
N HIS A 161 -23.78 -0.28 -14.75
CA HIS A 161 -22.72 -1.26 -14.50
C HIS A 161 -21.32 -0.64 -14.48
N VAL A 162 -21.21 0.68 -14.59
CA VAL A 162 -19.92 1.40 -14.49
C VAL A 162 -19.90 2.24 -13.22
N VAL A 163 -18.96 1.94 -12.31
CA VAL A 163 -18.72 2.69 -11.09
C VAL A 163 -17.59 3.68 -11.35
N ARG A 164 -17.92 4.97 -11.45
CA ARG A 164 -16.97 6.04 -11.80
C ARG A 164 -16.33 6.75 -10.61
N ASP A 165 -16.76 6.41 -9.41
CA ASP A 165 -16.29 6.93 -8.12
C ASP A 165 -15.84 5.81 -7.18
N LEU A 166 -15.14 4.84 -7.76
CA LEU A 166 -14.70 3.65 -7.04
C LEU A 166 -13.72 4.03 -5.91
N GLU A 167 -13.98 3.53 -4.70
CA GLU A 167 -13.09 3.73 -3.57
C GLU A 167 -11.68 3.16 -3.86
N PRO A 168 -10.61 3.96 -3.70
CA PRO A 168 -9.24 3.49 -3.87
C PRO A 168 -8.89 2.39 -2.86
N SER A 169 -7.97 1.50 -3.25
CA SER A 169 -7.48 0.43 -2.39
C SER A 169 -6.10 0.75 -1.80
N MET A 170 -5.87 0.37 -0.54
CA MET A 170 -4.54 0.41 0.07
C MET A 170 -3.61 -0.71 -0.42
N GLY A 171 -4.06 -1.58 -1.33
CA GLY A 171 -3.19 -2.48 -2.09
C GLY A 171 -2.30 -1.72 -3.05
N ALA A 172 -1.22 -2.36 -3.51
CA ALA A 172 -0.32 -1.81 -4.53
C ALA A 172 -0.45 -2.57 -5.84
N GLU A 173 0.00 -1.94 -6.93
CA GLU A 173 -0.14 -2.46 -8.29
C GLU A 173 1.08 -2.05 -9.12
N ASP A 174 1.68 -2.97 -9.87
CA ASP A 174 2.86 -2.70 -10.68
C ASP A 174 2.56 -1.90 -11.96
N PHE A 175 1.31 -1.87 -12.40
CA PHE A 175 0.86 -0.98 -13.47
C PHE A 175 1.18 0.51 -13.18
N SER A 176 1.37 0.86 -11.91
CA SER A 176 1.81 2.18 -11.47
C SER A 176 3.10 2.65 -12.17
N PHE A 177 4.04 1.74 -12.45
CA PHE A 177 5.28 2.07 -13.18
C PHE A 177 5.01 2.44 -14.65
N MET A 178 4.02 1.83 -15.29
CA MET A 178 3.61 2.21 -16.64
C MET A 178 3.00 3.61 -16.65
N LEU A 179 2.17 3.93 -15.65
CA LEU A 179 1.56 5.26 -15.50
C LEU A 179 2.56 6.38 -15.24
N GLN A 180 3.73 6.09 -14.70
CA GLN A 180 4.81 7.08 -14.58
C GLN A 180 5.48 7.42 -15.92
N THR A 181 5.33 6.58 -16.94
CA THR A 181 5.97 6.77 -18.25
C THR A 181 5.00 7.22 -19.32
N LYS A 182 3.73 6.83 -19.21
CA LYS A 182 2.68 7.12 -20.18
C LYS A 182 1.36 7.40 -19.48
N PRO A 183 0.55 8.36 -19.98
CA PRO A 183 -0.84 8.48 -19.58
C PRO A 183 -1.58 7.18 -19.76
N GLY A 184 -2.48 6.86 -18.84
CA GLY A 184 -3.23 5.62 -18.90
C GLY A 184 -4.26 5.50 -17.77
N ALA A 185 -5.01 4.42 -17.79
CA ALA A 185 -6.02 4.12 -16.79
C ALA A 185 -6.01 2.65 -16.38
N TYR A 186 -6.03 2.43 -15.10
CA TYR A 186 -6.23 1.14 -14.45
C TYR A 186 -7.72 0.98 -14.14
N LEU A 187 -8.31 -0.14 -14.54
CA LEU A 187 -9.71 -0.47 -14.30
C LEU A 187 -9.82 -1.74 -13.47
N ARG A 188 -10.91 -1.87 -12.72
CA ARG A 188 -11.30 -3.12 -12.05
C ARG A 188 -12.49 -3.73 -12.74
N LEU A 189 -12.42 -5.01 -13.05
CA LEU A 189 -13.51 -5.79 -13.60
C LEU A 189 -14.12 -6.65 -12.51
N GLY A 190 -15.38 -6.42 -12.18
CA GLY A 190 -16.09 -7.17 -11.16
C GLY A 190 -16.27 -8.63 -11.59
N GLN A 191 -15.81 -9.55 -10.75
CA GLN A 191 -15.99 -10.99 -10.96
C GLN A 191 -16.87 -11.66 -9.90
N GLY A 192 -17.15 -10.97 -8.78
CA GLY A 192 -17.78 -11.57 -7.60
C GLY A 192 -16.80 -12.52 -6.87
N THR A 193 -17.25 -13.07 -5.76
CA THR A 193 -16.43 -13.98 -4.93
C THR A 193 -16.41 -15.43 -5.44
N GLY A 194 -17.10 -15.70 -6.56
CA GLY A 194 -17.21 -17.05 -7.11
C GLY A 194 -17.89 -18.04 -6.17
N ALA A 195 -17.89 -19.31 -6.54
CA ALA A 195 -18.49 -20.41 -5.73
C ALA A 195 -17.74 -20.61 -4.40
N SER A 196 -16.44 -20.29 -4.35
CA SER A 196 -15.63 -20.46 -3.14
C SER A 196 -15.86 -19.38 -2.08
N GLY A 197 -16.47 -18.24 -2.44
CA GLY A 197 -16.60 -17.08 -1.57
C GLY A 197 -15.26 -16.42 -1.17
N SER A 198 -14.17 -16.75 -1.87
CA SER A 198 -12.82 -16.40 -1.47
C SER A 198 -12.36 -15.08 -2.11
N ALA A 199 -11.68 -14.24 -1.30
CA ALA A 199 -11.01 -13.02 -1.75
C ALA A 199 -9.67 -13.33 -2.42
N LEU A 200 -9.02 -12.29 -2.97
CA LEU A 200 -7.63 -12.34 -3.47
C LEU A 200 -6.69 -12.87 -2.37
N HIS A 201 -5.58 -13.48 -2.78
CA HIS A 201 -4.55 -14.06 -1.90
C HIS A 201 -5.05 -15.18 -0.97
N ASN A 202 -6.14 -15.83 -1.31
CA ASN A 202 -6.64 -17.02 -0.62
C ASN A 202 -6.30 -18.26 -1.44
N SER A 203 -5.86 -19.35 -0.78
CA SER A 203 -5.52 -20.62 -1.45
C SER A 203 -6.69 -21.29 -2.16
N ARG A 204 -7.94 -20.90 -1.84
CA ARG A 204 -9.17 -21.36 -2.48
C ARG A 204 -9.75 -20.33 -3.45
N TYR A 205 -8.97 -19.29 -3.79
CA TYR A 205 -9.40 -18.32 -4.78
C TYR A 205 -9.66 -18.99 -6.11
N ASP A 206 -10.79 -18.68 -6.72
CA ASP A 206 -11.21 -19.19 -8.01
C ASP A 206 -11.64 -18.03 -8.91
N PHE A 207 -11.08 -18.03 -10.11
CA PHE A 207 -11.38 -17.00 -11.11
C PHE A 207 -12.75 -17.28 -11.75
N ASN A 208 -13.55 -16.24 -11.96
CA ASN A 208 -14.83 -16.37 -12.66
C ASN A 208 -14.62 -16.26 -14.17
N ASP A 209 -14.58 -17.42 -14.87
CA ASP A 209 -14.38 -17.46 -16.32
C ASP A 209 -15.48 -16.78 -17.11
N GLU A 210 -16.68 -16.57 -16.55
CA GLU A 210 -17.80 -15.91 -17.22
C GLU A 210 -17.51 -14.43 -17.55
N ILE A 211 -16.53 -13.81 -16.88
CA ILE A 211 -16.14 -12.42 -17.14
C ILE A 211 -15.06 -12.28 -18.21
N LEU A 212 -14.42 -13.36 -18.66
CA LEU A 212 -13.37 -13.33 -19.69
C LEU A 212 -13.83 -12.67 -21.01
N PRO A 213 -15.01 -12.99 -21.55
CA PRO A 213 -15.49 -12.33 -22.77
C PRO A 213 -15.65 -10.82 -22.60
N LEU A 214 -16.14 -10.36 -21.44
CA LEU A 214 -16.28 -8.94 -21.15
C LEU A 214 -14.92 -8.24 -21.07
N GLY A 215 -13.95 -8.82 -20.38
CA GLY A 215 -12.59 -8.27 -20.29
C GLY A 215 -11.94 -8.15 -21.68
N SER A 216 -12.09 -9.17 -22.52
CA SER A 216 -11.57 -9.18 -23.90
C SER A 216 -12.27 -8.13 -24.76
N ALA A 217 -13.61 -8.05 -24.70
CA ALA A 217 -14.38 -7.07 -25.44
C ALA A 217 -14.03 -5.62 -25.02
N LEU A 218 -13.83 -5.38 -23.72
CA LEU A 218 -13.42 -4.06 -23.21
C LEU A 218 -12.08 -3.62 -23.83
N HIS A 219 -11.06 -4.49 -23.83
CA HIS A 219 -9.78 -4.18 -24.46
C HIS A 219 -9.89 -3.94 -25.96
N ALA A 220 -10.65 -4.76 -26.68
CA ALA A 220 -10.88 -4.57 -28.11
C ALA A 220 -11.56 -3.22 -28.41
N SER A 221 -12.62 -2.90 -27.66
CA SER A 221 -13.36 -1.64 -27.85
C SER A 221 -12.53 -0.41 -27.49
N LEU A 222 -11.66 -0.49 -26.47
CA LEU A 222 -10.72 0.58 -26.15
C LEU A 222 -9.79 0.87 -27.33
N ILE A 223 -9.25 -0.17 -27.99
CA ILE A 223 -8.36 -0.03 -29.13
C ILE A 223 -9.13 0.53 -30.34
N GLU A 224 -10.30 -0.01 -30.66
CA GLU A 224 -11.11 0.42 -31.80
C GLU A 224 -11.56 1.89 -31.71
N GLN A 225 -11.92 2.34 -30.50
CA GLN A 225 -12.34 3.72 -30.29
C GLN A 225 -11.17 4.70 -30.17
N ALA A 226 -10.01 4.27 -29.61
CA ALA A 226 -8.82 5.11 -29.55
C ALA A 226 -8.10 5.25 -30.89
N MET A 227 -8.21 4.24 -31.77
CA MET A 227 -7.55 4.17 -33.08
C MET A 227 -8.53 3.77 -34.18
N PRO A 228 -9.55 4.59 -34.48
CA PRO A 228 -10.52 4.25 -35.51
C PRO A 228 -9.84 4.11 -36.87
N LEU A 229 -10.22 3.08 -37.62
CA LEU A 229 -9.76 2.94 -38.99
C LEU A 229 -10.24 4.15 -39.82
N PRO A 230 -9.39 4.66 -40.75
CA PRO A 230 -9.84 5.70 -41.66
C PRO A 230 -11.07 5.22 -42.42
N MET A 231 -12.10 6.05 -42.45
CA MET A 231 -13.28 5.75 -43.25
C MET A 231 -12.87 5.67 -44.72
N PRO A 232 -13.37 4.69 -45.47
CA PRO A 232 -13.05 4.53 -46.89
C PRO A 232 -13.54 5.68 -47.75
#